data_2dd3c9815c522d59010ec76c0f37e28e
#
_entry.id   2dd3c9815c522d59010ec76c0f37e28e
#
_cell.length_a   1.000
_cell.length_b   1.000
_cell.length_c   1.000
_cell.angle_alpha   90.00
_cell.angle_beta   90.00
_cell.angle_gamma   90.00
#
_symmetry.space_group_name_H-M   'P 1'
#
loop_
_entity.id
_entity.type
_entity.pdbx_description
1 polymer ?
#
loop_
_entity_poly.entity_id
_entity_poly.type
_entity_poly.pdbx_seq_one_letter_code
_entity_poly.pdbx_strand_id
1 'polypeptide(L)'
;SKGLVENCLVAGSVSTSANYCSSAGIVGRAMTGNTVRGCVNNAAISNTTNSYASTLSLGGIVGYTYGTVENCYNTGSLSAKQDRTNNKGIGGIAGQIHAPAIVRNVYNVGSVIGPEAGIGGIAGVLKGTLQNAYFLEGTASNGVSSTEGTPTAEYASKTAEEMRSAEFAAILGEAFNNDTDGINGGMPVLAWQGGSIEQPNEI
;
A
#
# COMPACT_ATOMS: atom_id res chain seq x y z
N SER A 1 -16.98 -13.50 12.17
CA SER A 1 -17.15 -12.06 12.49
C SER A 1 -16.57 -11.23 11.37
N LYS A 2 -17.17 -10.08 11.09
CA LYS A 2 -16.65 -9.10 10.13
C LYS A 2 -16.00 -7.97 10.96
N GLY A 3 -14.68 -7.77 10.79
CA GLY A 3 -13.95 -6.67 11.42
C GLY A 3 -13.83 -5.48 10.47
N LEU A 4 -13.90 -4.28 11.01
CA LEU A 4 -13.68 -3.02 10.29
C LEU A 4 -12.58 -2.20 10.98
N VAL A 5 -11.61 -1.75 10.20
CA VAL A 5 -10.62 -0.72 10.57
C VAL A 5 -10.80 0.42 9.59
N GLU A 6 -11.13 1.60 10.12
CA GLU A 6 -11.55 2.73 9.28
C GLU A 6 -10.95 4.04 9.77
N ASN A 7 -10.59 4.91 8.82
CA ASN A 7 -10.16 6.30 9.05
C ASN A 7 -9.04 6.41 10.09
N CYS A 8 -8.04 5.54 9.98
CA CYS A 8 -6.88 5.53 10.86
C CYS A 8 -5.67 6.17 10.18
N LEU A 9 -4.93 6.98 10.93
CA LEU A 9 -3.63 7.49 10.53
C LEU A 9 -2.57 7.00 11.51
N VAL A 10 -1.50 6.43 10.98
CA VAL A 10 -0.33 6.00 11.77
C VAL A 10 0.89 6.77 11.31
N ALA A 11 1.66 7.28 12.28
CA ALA A 11 2.93 7.99 12.07
C ALA A 11 3.99 7.47 13.04
N GLY A 12 5.26 7.78 12.77
CA GLY A 12 6.38 7.31 13.56
C GLY A 12 7.09 6.11 12.93
N SER A 13 7.31 5.02 13.66
CA SER A 13 7.99 3.84 13.12
C SER A 13 7.46 2.54 13.71
N VAL A 14 7.43 1.50 12.86
CA VAL A 14 7.17 0.12 13.25
C VAL A 14 8.38 -0.71 12.87
N SER A 15 9.06 -1.30 13.86
CA SER A 15 10.23 -2.14 13.61
C SER A 15 10.02 -3.54 14.18
N THR A 16 10.43 -4.55 13.41
CA THR A 16 10.38 -5.95 13.82
C THR A 16 11.68 -6.66 13.47
N SER A 17 12.07 -7.62 14.31
CA SER A 17 13.17 -8.56 14.05
C SER A 17 12.68 -10.00 13.93
N ALA A 18 11.38 -10.20 13.86
CA ALA A 18 10.78 -11.53 13.78
C ALA A 18 11.04 -12.21 12.44
N ASN A 19 11.31 -13.51 12.48
CA ASN A 19 11.56 -14.32 11.28
C ASN A 19 10.28 -14.62 10.49
N TYR A 20 9.17 -14.78 11.20
CA TYR A 20 7.84 -15.02 10.63
C TYR A 20 6.92 -13.91 11.10
N CYS A 21 6.63 -12.98 10.23
CA CYS A 21 5.74 -11.88 10.60
C CYS A 21 4.94 -11.34 9.42
N SER A 22 3.77 -10.84 9.76
CA SER A 22 3.00 -9.95 8.90
C SER A 22 2.94 -8.62 9.61
N SER A 23 3.69 -7.64 9.13
CA SER A 23 3.79 -6.32 9.75
C SER A 23 3.34 -5.23 8.79
N ALA A 24 2.71 -4.21 9.32
CA ALA A 24 2.25 -3.06 8.54
C ALA A 24 2.04 -1.84 9.42
N GLY A 25 1.79 -0.69 8.80
CA GLY A 25 1.41 0.51 9.51
C GLY A 25 0.03 0.41 10.16
N ILE A 26 -0.94 -0.22 9.50
CA ILE A 26 -2.33 -0.27 9.97
C ILE A 26 -2.71 -1.67 10.48
N VAL A 27 -2.66 -2.70 9.65
CA VAL A 27 -3.10 -4.06 10.02
C VAL A 27 -2.08 -5.09 9.60
N GLY A 28 -1.51 -5.84 10.54
CA GLY A 28 -0.57 -6.92 10.25
C GLY A 28 -1.23 -7.99 9.37
N ARG A 29 -2.47 -8.42 9.70
CA ARG A 29 -3.19 -9.45 8.96
C ARG A 29 -4.69 -9.22 8.94
N ALA A 30 -5.29 -9.11 7.74
CA ALA A 30 -6.73 -9.02 7.53
C ALA A 30 -7.28 -10.32 6.94
N MET A 31 -8.22 -10.96 7.64
CA MET A 31 -8.83 -12.21 7.23
C MET A 31 -10.07 -11.97 6.35
N THR A 32 -10.56 -13.03 5.71
CA THR A 32 -11.78 -12.98 4.90
C THR A 32 -12.95 -12.35 5.67
N GLY A 33 -13.63 -11.42 5.02
CA GLY A 33 -14.76 -10.67 5.60
C GLY A 33 -14.33 -9.44 6.42
N ASN A 34 -13.04 -9.21 6.65
CA ASN A 34 -12.56 -7.98 7.28
C ASN A 34 -12.35 -6.89 6.21
N THR A 35 -12.54 -5.63 6.62
CA THR A 35 -12.34 -4.46 5.77
C THR A 35 -11.40 -3.47 6.46
N VAL A 36 -10.43 -2.97 5.69
CA VAL A 36 -9.55 -1.86 6.05
C VAL A 36 -9.81 -0.76 5.03
N ARG A 37 -10.32 0.39 5.47
CA ARG A 37 -10.66 1.49 4.54
C ARG A 37 -10.36 2.87 5.11
N GLY A 38 -10.13 3.82 4.20
CA GLY A 38 -9.91 5.20 4.57
C GLY A 38 -8.69 5.39 5.49
N CYS A 39 -7.65 4.55 5.35
CA CYS A 39 -6.50 4.56 6.26
C CYS A 39 -5.23 5.09 5.61
N VAL A 40 -4.41 5.74 6.41
CA VAL A 40 -3.14 6.37 6.00
C VAL A 40 -1.99 5.84 6.85
N ASN A 41 -0.93 5.41 6.19
CA ASN A 41 0.34 5.16 6.87
C ASN A 41 1.39 6.21 6.50
N ASN A 42 1.87 6.94 7.49
CA ASN A 42 3.01 7.83 7.39
C ASN A 42 4.23 7.30 8.20
N ALA A 43 4.08 6.13 8.84
CA ALA A 43 5.15 5.52 9.63
C ALA A 43 6.16 4.79 8.76
N ALA A 44 7.43 4.84 9.11
CA ALA A 44 8.46 3.97 8.55
C ALA A 44 8.29 2.54 9.07
N ILE A 45 8.22 1.55 8.16
CA ILE A 45 8.08 0.14 8.51
C ILE A 45 9.38 -0.60 8.19
N SER A 46 9.94 -1.29 9.17
CA SER A 46 11.19 -2.01 8.96
C SER A 46 11.18 -3.44 9.51
N ASN A 47 11.88 -4.34 8.81
CA ASN A 47 12.26 -5.63 9.34
C ASN A 47 13.77 -5.78 9.32
N THR A 48 14.35 -6.03 10.49
CA THR A 48 15.80 -6.11 10.71
C THR A 48 16.32 -7.55 10.85
N THR A 49 15.45 -8.57 10.68
CA THR A 49 15.87 -9.96 10.83
C THR A 49 16.93 -10.37 9.79
N ASN A 50 17.88 -11.18 10.20
CA ASN A 50 18.93 -11.77 9.35
C ASN A 50 18.70 -13.28 9.09
N SER A 51 17.56 -13.85 9.53
CA SER A 51 17.30 -15.29 9.42
C SER A 51 16.85 -15.73 8.02
N TYR A 52 17.41 -16.82 7.47
CA TYR A 52 17.10 -17.34 6.12
C TYR A 52 15.79 -18.17 6.02
N ALA A 53 15.16 -18.51 7.13
CA ALA A 53 14.02 -19.44 7.16
C ALA A 53 12.66 -18.77 7.40
N SER A 54 12.42 -17.53 6.92
CA SER A 54 11.23 -16.80 7.32
C SER A 54 10.29 -16.44 6.17
N THR A 55 9.01 -16.44 6.47
CA THR A 55 7.98 -15.80 5.65
C THR A 55 7.79 -14.40 6.18
N LEU A 56 8.12 -13.39 5.35
CA LEU A 56 7.97 -12.00 5.68
C LEU A 56 6.86 -11.41 4.80
N SER A 57 5.93 -10.70 5.41
CA SER A 57 4.95 -9.89 4.71
C SER A 57 4.96 -8.49 5.32
N LEU A 58 5.54 -7.53 4.60
CA LEU A 58 5.55 -6.13 4.99
C LEU A 58 4.67 -5.31 4.07
N GLY A 59 3.77 -4.50 4.63
CA GLY A 59 2.95 -3.57 3.86
C GLY A 59 2.83 -2.21 4.55
N GLY A 60 2.67 -1.16 3.77
CA GLY A 60 2.37 0.15 4.34
C GLY A 60 1.01 0.14 5.06
N ILE A 61 0.01 -0.46 4.45
CA ILE A 61 -1.35 -0.54 5.00
C ILE A 61 -1.61 -1.92 5.61
N VAL A 62 -1.34 -3.01 4.90
CA VAL A 62 -1.60 -4.37 5.38
C VAL A 62 -0.43 -5.30 5.08
N GLY A 63 0.02 -6.07 6.07
CA GLY A 63 1.07 -7.07 5.87
C GLY A 63 0.59 -8.22 4.98
N TYR A 64 -0.54 -8.81 5.33
CA TYR A 64 -1.13 -9.96 4.64
C TYR A 64 -2.66 -9.86 4.64
N THR A 65 -3.31 -10.05 3.48
CA THR A 65 -4.77 -9.92 3.41
C THR A 65 -5.48 -11.01 2.62
N TYR A 66 -6.63 -11.46 3.16
CA TYR A 66 -7.72 -12.17 2.49
C TYR A 66 -9.00 -11.31 2.44
N GLY A 67 -8.98 -10.14 3.08
CA GLY A 67 -10.11 -9.21 3.21
C GLY A 67 -10.12 -8.12 2.14
N THR A 68 -10.90 -7.08 2.37
CA THR A 68 -10.97 -5.90 1.53
C THR A 68 -10.06 -4.80 2.09
N VAL A 69 -9.26 -4.19 1.22
CA VAL A 69 -8.49 -2.97 1.52
C VAL A 69 -8.86 -1.93 0.48
N GLU A 70 -9.39 -0.80 0.89
CA GLU A 70 -9.90 0.21 -0.03
C GLU A 70 -9.69 1.63 0.45
N ASN A 71 -9.51 2.55 -0.49
CA ASN A 71 -9.38 3.98 -0.21
C ASN A 71 -8.30 4.24 0.84
N CYS A 72 -7.10 3.74 0.62
CA CYS A 72 -5.96 3.87 1.54
C CYS A 72 -4.72 4.38 0.80
N TYR A 73 -3.84 5.06 1.52
CA TYR A 73 -2.55 5.40 0.95
C TYR A 73 -1.39 5.29 1.94
N ASN A 74 -0.19 5.15 1.39
CA ASN A 74 1.05 5.05 2.15
C ASN A 74 2.05 6.12 1.70
N THR A 75 2.58 6.86 2.65
CA THR A 75 3.72 7.77 2.46
C THR A 75 4.96 7.31 3.21
N GLY A 76 4.79 6.38 4.16
CA GLY A 76 5.88 5.84 4.96
C GLY A 76 6.81 4.94 4.15
N SER A 77 8.10 4.98 4.45
CA SER A 77 9.08 4.10 3.84
C SER A 77 8.97 2.67 4.38
N LEU A 78 9.22 1.69 3.51
CA LEU A 78 9.35 0.29 3.91
C LEU A 78 10.78 -0.18 3.67
N SER A 79 11.34 -0.92 4.62
CA SER A 79 12.67 -1.50 4.47
C SER A 79 12.77 -2.91 5.05
N ALA A 80 13.44 -3.80 4.32
CA ALA A 80 13.81 -5.11 4.82
C ALA A 80 15.26 -5.42 4.48
N LYS A 81 15.98 -5.96 5.46
CA LYS A 81 17.44 -6.16 5.40
C LYS A 81 17.87 -7.35 4.56
N GLN A 82 16.94 -8.20 4.09
CA GLN A 82 17.31 -9.53 3.63
C GLN A 82 17.38 -9.73 2.14
N ASP A 83 18.49 -10.37 1.77
CA ASP A 83 18.68 -11.06 0.50
C ASP A 83 18.04 -12.46 0.58
N ARG A 84 16.81 -12.64 0.06
CA ARG A 84 16.08 -13.90 0.13
C ARG A 84 15.25 -14.21 -1.08
N THR A 85 15.36 -15.46 -1.50
CA THR A 85 14.71 -16.01 -2.69
C THR A 85 13.31 -16.62 -2.45
N ASN A 86 12.83 -16.76 -1.21
CA ASN A 86 11.61 -17.51 -0.92
C ASN A 86 10.55 -16.69 -0.16
N ASN A 87 9.35 -16.57 -0.75
CA ASN A 87 8.08 -16.08 -0.17
C ASN A 87 8.17 -14.72 0.54
N LYS A 88 8.64 -13.71 -0.13
CA LYS A 88 8.74 -12.37 0.42
C LYS A 88 7.74 -11.45 -0.26
N GLY A 89 6.86 -10.93 0.54
CA GLY A 89 5.97 -9.89 0.09
C GLY A 89 6.31 -8.60 0.82
N ILE A 90 6.99 -7.69 0.16
CA ILE A 90 7.18 -6.33 0.63
C ILE A 90 6.47 -5.42 -0.37
N GLY A 91 5.44 -4.74 0.06
CA GLY A 91 4.66 -3.87 -0.82
C GLY A 91 4.28 -2.56 -0.17
N GLY A 92 4.34 -1.49 -0.93
CA GLY A 92 4.01 -0.15 -0.44
C GLY A 92 2.61 -0.06 0.19
N ILE A 93 1.68 -0.88 -0.28
CA ILE A 93 0.33 -1.01 0.28
C ILE A 93 0.18 -2.35 1.02
N ALA A 94 0.46 -3.46 0.36
CA ALA A 94 0.23 -4.79 0.91
C ALA A 94 1.46 -5.69 0.73
N GLY A 95 1.89 -6.38 1.76
CA GLY A 95 2.92 -7.40 1.62
C GLY A 95 2.46 -8.53 0.72
N GLN A 96 1.31 -9.13 1.03
CA GLN A 96 0.69 -10.19 0.24
C GLN A 96 -0.83 -10.02 0.15
N ILE A 97 -1.37 -10.18 -1.06
CA ILE A 97 -2.80 -10.14 -1.38
C ILE A 97 -3.22 -11.52 -1.84
N HIS A 98 -4.00 -12.23 -1.05
CA HIS A 98 -4.46 -13.60 -1.33
C HIS A 98 -5.94 -13.64 -1.71
N ALA A 99 -6.33 -14.52 -2.62
CA ALA A 99 -7.74 -14.74 -2.94
C ALA A 99 -8.54 -15.17 -1.67
N PRO A 100 -9.72 -14.64 -1.45
CA PRO A 100 -10.53 -13.78 -2.30
C PRO A 100 -10.34 -12.25 -2.03
N ALA A 101 -9.20 -11.81 -1.53
CA ALA A 101 -8.97 -10.40 -1.19
C ALA A 101 -9.18 -9.45 -2.37
N ILE A 102 -9.67 -8.26 -2.07
CA ILE A 102 -9.80 -7.14 -3.00
C ILE A 102 -9.04 -5.95 -2.41
N VAL A 103 -8.08 -5.43 -3.15
CA VAL A 103 -7.37 -4.18 -2.84
C VAL A 103 -7.67 -3.19 -3.95
N ARG A 104 -8.23 -2.02 -3.61
CA ARG A 104 -8.66 -1.04 -4.61
C ARG A 104 -8.58 0.41 -4.15
N ASN A 105 -8.47 1.33 -5.11
CA ASN A 105 -8.39 2.76 -4.88
C ASN A 105 -7.30 3.08 -3.87
N VAL A 106 -6.09 2.68 -4.18
CA VAL A 106 -4.93 2.81 -3.28
C VAL A 106 -3.75 3.42 -3.99
N TYR A 107 -2.91 4.15 -3.26
CA TYR A 107 -1.65 4.58 -3.81
C TYR A 107 -0.51 4.59 -2.79
N ASN A 108 0.72 4.46 -3.28
CA ASN A 108 1.94 4.49 -2.50
C ASN A 108 2.91 5.54 -3.03
N VAL A 109 3.42 6.38 -2.16
CA VAL A 109 4.52 7.31 -2.45
C VAL A 109 5.74 7.08 -1.56
N GLY A 110 5.65 6.18 -0.60
CA GLY A 110 6.76 5.76 0.24
C GLY A 110 7.75 4.86 -0.51
N SER A 111 9.04 5.04 -0.26
CA SER A 111 10.07 4.16 -0.83
C SER A 111 9.94 2.74 -0.29
N VAL A 112 10.15 1.74 -1.15
CA VAL A 112 10.16 0.33 -0.76
C VAL A 112 11.55 -0.23 -1.06
N ILE A 113 12.30 -0.51 0.00
CA ILE A 113 13.70 -0.92 -0.07
C ILE A 113 13.86 -2.33 0.51
N GLY A 114 14.55 -3.17 -0.22
CA GLY A 114 14.84 -4.54 0.19
C GLY A 114 15.52 -5.33 -0.93
N PRO A 115 15.61 -6.65 -0.85
CA PRO A 115 16.15 -7.47 -1.91
C PRO A 115 15.29 -7.39 -3.16
N GLU A 116 15.89 -7.37 -4.35
CA GLU A 116 15.19 -7.22 -5.64
C GLU A 116 14.00 -8.17 -5.83
N ALA A 117 14.15 -9.41 -5.39
CA ALA A 117 13.05 -10.37 -5.40
C ALA A 117 12.12 -10.14 -4.20
N GLY A 118 10.87 -9.79 -4.44
CA GLY A 118 9.83 -9.68 -3.42
C GLY A 118 9.42 -8.25 -3.06
N ILE A 119 9.90 -7.22 -3.81
CA ILE A 119 9.54 -5.82 -3.60
C ILE A 119 8.57 -5.35 -4.67
N GLY A 120 7.45 -4.77 -4.26
CA GLY A 120 6.51 -4.09 -5.14
C GLY A 120 6.11 -2.71 -4.61
N GLY A 121 5.97 -1.76 -5.49
CA GLY A 121 5.48 -0.42 -5.15
C GLY A 121 4.08 -0.44 -4.52
N ILE A 122 3.30 -1.47 -4.84
CA ILE A 122 1.96 -1.69 -4.29
C ILE A 122 1.92 -3.00 -3.51
N ALA A 123 2.29 -4.13 -4.14
CA ALA A 123 2.21 -5.44 -3.49
C ALA A 123 3.46 -6.28 -3.75
N GLY A 124 3.93 -7.01 -2.74
CA GLY A 124 5.01 -7.97 -2.90
C GLY A 124 4.54 -9.24 -3.60
N VAL A 125 3.42 -9.83 -3.19
CA VAL A 125 2.80 -11.00 -3.83
C VAL A 125 1.32 -10.75 -4.09
N LEU A 126 0.90 -11.02 -5.32
CA LEU A 126 -0.50 -10.89 -5.74
C LEU A 126 -1.08 -12.23 -6.16
N LYS A 127 -2.11 -12.68 -5.43
CA LYS A 127 -2.94 -13.87 -5.72
C LYS A 127 -4.44 -13.56 -5.76
N GLY A 128 -4.83 -12.37 -5.32
CA GLY A 128 -6.21 -11.86 -5.28
C GLY A 128 -6.48 -10.82 -6.34
N THR A 129 -7.31 -9.83 -6.03
CA THR A 129 -7.69 -8.74 -6.94
C THR A 129 -7.03 -7.45 -6.51
N LEU A 130 -6.38 -6.77 -7.46
CA LEU A 130 -5.81 -5.44 -7.32
C LEU A 130 -6.41 -4.55 -8.41
N GLN A 131 -7.07 -3.45 -8.03
CA GLN A 131 -7.77 -2.56 -8.94
C GLN A 131 -7.50 -1.10 -8.59
N ASN A 132 -7.39 -0.24 -9.60
CA ASN A 132 -7.22 1.20 -9.42
C ASN A 132 -6.13 1.51 -8.38
N ALA A 133 -4.92 0.98 -8.63
CA ALA A 133 -3.82 1.01 -7.68
C ALA A 133 -2.58 1.67 -8.30
N TYR A 134 -1.95 2.59 -7.57
CA TYR A 134 -0.88 3.40 -8.11
C TYR A 134 0.33 3.48 -7.19
N PHE A 135 1.50 3.71 -7.77
CA PHE A 135 2.70 4.00 -7.02
C PHE A 135 3.54 5.10 -7.69
N LEU A 136 4.23 5.86 -6.88
CA LEU A 136 5.10 6.93 -7.35
C LEU A 136 6.33 6.32 -8.04
N GLU A 137 6.65 6.81 -9.23
CA GLU A 137 7.87 6.44 -9.95
C GLU A 137 9.13 6.62 -9.07
N GLY A 138 10.06 5.68 -9.17
CA GLY A 138 11.28 5.66 -8.37
C GLY A 138 11.14 5.09 -6.95
N THR A 139 9.95 4.80 -6.46
CA THR A 139 9.76 4.19 -5.13
C THR A 139 9.98 2.68 -5.11
N ALA A 140 9.78 2.02 -6.24
CA ALA A 140 10.09 0.62 -6.50
C ALA A 140 10.26 0.38 -8.01
N SER A 141 10.93 -0.71 -8.39
CA SER A 141 11.13 -1.06 -9.81
C SER A 141 9.86 -1.59 -10.49
N ASN A 142 8.97 -2.23 -9.71
CA ASN A 142 7.72 -2.81 -10.20
C ASN A 142 6.57 -2.49 -9.22
N GLY A 143 5.35 -2.39 -9.73
CA GLY A 143 4.16 -2.22 -8.87
C GLY A 143 3.83 -3.48 -8.07
N VAL A 144 3.99 -4.65 -8.69
CA VAL A 144 3.83 -5.98 -8.07
C VAL A 144 5.08 -6.79 -8.34
N SER A 145 5.67 -7.39 -7.31
CA SER A 145 6.90 -8.17 -7.46
C SER A 145 6.64 -9.55 -8.05
N SER A 146 5.62 -10.26 -7.59
CA SER A 146 5.26 -11.58 -8.11
C SER A 146 3.75 -11.81 -8.11
N THR A 147 3.31 -12.60 -9.10
CA THR A 147 1.92 -13.03 -9.22
C THR A 147 1.85 -14.56 -9.14
N GLU A 148 0.81 -15.07 -8.48
CA GLU A 148 0.55 -16.50 -8.39
C GLU A 148 -0.93 -16.80 -8.71
N GLY A 149 -1.19 -17.85 -9.48
CA GLY A 149 -2.54 -18.18 -9.95
C GLY A 149 -3.00 -17.27 -11.09
N THR A 150 -4.26 -16.87 -11.08
CA THR A 150 -4.87 -15.97 -12.08
C THR A 150 -5.44 -14.71 -11.43
N PRO A 151 -4.60 -13.84 -10.84
CA PRO A 151 -5.08 -12.63 -10.21
C PRO A 151 -5.59 -11.61 -11.21
N THR A 152 -6.49 -10.75 -10.78
CA THR A 152 -6.80 -9.51 -11.50
C THR A 152 -5.84 -8.42 -11.05
N ALA A 153 -5.17 -7.77 -12.00
CA ALA A 153 -4.17 -6.75 -11.71
C ALA A 153 -4.37 -5.51 -12.58
N GLU A 154 -4.83 -4.43 -11.96
CA GLU A 154 -4.96 -3.11 -12.58
C GLU A 154 -4.18 -2.10 -11.73
N TYR A 155 -2.98 -1.77 -12.19
CA TYR A 155 -2.09 -0.82 -11.51
C TYR A 155 -1.16 -0.10 -12.48
N ALA A 156 -0.66 1.06 -12.07
CA ALA A 156 0.34 1.82 -12.84
C ALA A 156 1.30 2.60 -11.93
N SER A 157 2.51 2.89 -12.45
CA SER A 157 3.33 3.96 -11.91
C SER A 157 2.80 5.32 -12.37
N LYS A 158 3.06 6.35 -11.58
CA LYS A 158 2.78 7.73 -11.93
C LYS A 158 3.89 8.65 -11.46
N THR A 159 4.14 9.68 -12.23
CA THR A 159 5.05 10.77 -11.84
C THR A 159 4.46 11.57 -10.68
N ALA A 160 5.31 12.33 -10.00
CA ALA A 160 4.86 13.22 -8.92
C ALA A 160 3.93 14.34 -9.43
N GLU A 161 4.08 14.78 -10.67
CA GLU A 161 3.22 15.77 -11.31
C GLU A 161 1.82 15.20 -11.54
N GLU A 162 1.73 14.01 -12.16
CA GLU A 162 0.46 13.32 -12.36
C GLU A 162 -0.27 13.04 -11.04
N MET A 163 0.45 12.64 -9.99
CA MET A 163 -0.16 12.37 -8.67
C MET A 163 -0.65 13.62 -7.94
N ARG A 164 -0.21 14.82 -8.34
CA ARG A 164 -0.71 16.10 -7.79
C ARG A 164 -1.86 16.69 -8.59
N SER A 165 -2.25 16.05 -9.67
CA SER A 165 -3.33 16.58 -10.52
C SER A 165 -4.72 16.32 -9.92
N ALA A 166 -5.68 17.16 -10.26
CA ALA A 166 -7.08 16.97 -9.90
C ALA A 166 -7.67 15.69 -10.52
N GLU A 167 -7.19 15.33 -11.72
CA GLU A 167 -7.56 14.10 -12.41
C GLU A 167 -7.18 12.86 -11.62
N PHE A 168 -6.03 12.89 -10.93
CA PHE A 168 -5.61 11.74 -10.14
C PHE A 168 -6.49 11.53 -8.91
N ALA A 169 -6.88 12.60 -8.21
CA ALA A 169 -7.85 12.51 -7.13
C ALA A 169 -9.20 11.95 -7.62
N ALA A 170 -9.67 12.44 -8.79
CA ALA A 170 -10.91 11.93 -9.40
C ALA A 170 -10.83 10.45 -9.79
N ILE A 171 -9.69 9.97 -10.30
CA ILE A 171 -9.46 8.55 -10.62
C ILE A 171 -9.53 7.68 -9.36
N LEU A 172 -9.01 8.15 -8.23
CA LEU A 172 -9.06 7.42 -6.95
C LEU A 172 -10.48 7.34 -6.38
N GLY A 173 -11.37 8.25 -6.77
CA GLY A 173 -12.79 8.26 -6.42
C GLY A 173 -13.14 9.18 -5.24
N GLU A 174 -14.42 9.23 -4.92
CA GLU A 174 -15.04 10.17 -3.98
C GLU A 174 -14.47 10.16 -2.54
N ALA A 175 -13.73 9.12 -2.17
CA ALA A 175 -13.07 9.06 -0.87
C ALA A 175 -11.84 9.97 -0.78
N PHE A 176 -11.37 10.50 -1.91
CA PHE A 176 -10.18 11.34 -1.98
C PHE A 176 -10.52 12.76 -2.41
N ASN A 177 -9.88 13.72 -1.77
CA ASN A 177 -9.88 15.13 -2.12
C ASN A 177 -8.50 15.54 -2.65
N ASN A 178 -8.46 16.66 -3.38
CA ASN A 178 -7.20 17.32 -3.70
C ASN A 178 -6.60 17.93 -2.43
N ASP A 179 -5.29 17.84 -2.29
CA ASP A 179 -4.57 18.37 -1.12
C ASP A 179 -4.39 19.89 -1.22
N THR A 180 -5.47 20.64 -1.01
CA THR A 180 -5.43 22.11 -0.99
C THR A 180 -4.81 22.67 0.30
N ASP A 181 -4.72 21.87 1.32
CA ASP A 181 -4.25 22.26 2.66
C ASP A 181 -2.76 21.93 2.88
N GLY A 182 -2.10 21.28 1.90
CA GLY A 182 -0.69 20.91 1.97
C GLY A 182 -0.37 19.76 2.93
N ILE A 183 -1.35 18.91 3.25
CA ILE A 183 -1.24 17.80 4.19
C ILE A 183 -0.29 16.71 3.66
N ASN A 184 -0.33 16.47 2.33
CA ASN A 184 0.38 15.38 1.66
C ASN A 184 1.23 15.86 0.47
N GLY A 185 1.77 17.08 0.57
CA GLY A 185 2.65 17.64 -0.46
C GLY A 185 1.99 17.83 -1.83
N GLY A 186 0.68 18.09 -1.85
CA GLY A 186 -0.14 18.29 -3.03
C GLY A 186 -0.70 17.01 -3.65
N MET A 187 -0.40 15.83 -3.11
CA MET A 187 -0.99 14.56 -3.56
C MET A 187 -2.32 14.30 -2.82
N PRO A 188 -3.30 13.57 -3.43
CA PRO A 188 -4.62 13.41 -2.86
C PRO A 188 -4.61 12.97 -1.40
N VAL A 189 -5.54 13.51 -0.63
CA VAL A 189 -5.79 13.15 0.77
C VAL A 189 -7.16 12.51 0.91
N LEU A 190 -7.39 11.75 1.95
CA LEU A 190 -8.73 11.24 2.24
C LEU A 190 -9.64 12.38 2.70
N ALA A 191 -10.89 12.36 2.28
CA ALA A 191 -11.86 13.42 2.54
C ALA A 191 -12.00 13.77 4.04
N TRP A 192 -11.82 12.80 4.92
CA TRP A 192 -11.84 13.03 6.36
C TRP A 192 -10.60 13.78 6.90
N GLN A 193 -9.51 13.85 6.14
CA GLN A 193 -8.31 14.60 6.54
C GLN A 193 -8.40 16.10 6.22
N GLY A 194 -9.18 16.47 5.21
CA GLY A 194 -9.29 17.83 4.69
C GLY A 194 -9.19 17.87 3.17
N GLY A 195 -8.71 18.99 2.64
CA GLY A 195 -8.65 19.24 1.21
C GLY A 195 -9.99 19.60 0.60
N SER A 196 -10.04 19.75 -0.72
CA SER A 196 -11.25 20.09 -1.46
C SER A 196 -11.37 19.27 -2.74
N ILE A 197 -12.59 19.18 -3.26
CA ILE A 197 -12.84 18.60 -4.59
C ILE A 197 -12.60 19.69 -5.63
N GLU A 198 -11.49 19.62 -6.34
CA GLU A 198 -11.26 20.41 -7.54
C GLU A 198 -11.79 19.64 -8.75
N GLN A 199 -12.54 20.33 -9.62
CA GLN A 199 -12.97 19.72 -10.88
C GLN A 199 -11.77 19.67 -11.83
N PRO A 200 -11.55 18.55 -12.54
CA PRO A 200 -10.60 18.50 -13.64
C PRO A 200 -10.93 19.62 -14.64
N ASN A 201 -9.92 20.32 -15.12
CA ASN A 201 -10.13 21.35 -16.14
C ASN A 201 -10.76 20.71 -17.37
N GLU A 202 -11.99 21.10 -17.71
CA GLU A 202 -12.58 20.77 -19.00
C GLU A 202 -11.73 21.44 -20.10
N ILE A 203 -11.15 20.64 -21.00
CA ILE A 203 -10.39 21.09 -22.16
C ILE A 203 -11.36 21.34 -23.32
#